data_baffc60cb4361474532f14dc58dfbbba
#
_entry.id   baffc60cb4361474532f14dc58dfbbba
#
_cell.length_a   1.000
_cell.length_b   1.000
_cell.length_c   1.000
_cell.angle_alpha   90.00
_cell.angle_beta   90.00
_cell.angle_gamma   90.00
#
_symmetry.space_group_name_H-M   'P 1'
#
loop_
_entity.id
_entity.type
_entity.pdbx_description
1 polymer ?
#
loop_
_entity_poly.entity_id
_entity_poly.type
_entity_poly.pdbx_seq_one_letter_code
_entity_poly.pdbx_strand_id
1 'polypeptide(L)'
;MKTRSIVKKFFALTAAAAMTLSLCACSSGTITSPDGPTVNVGESENPSSDPDKSAGEPDSDTTYKVAIIKMMDHASLDEIANAAAAELDKIAAGNGITIEYTITSGQGGDQTILKQLGDQAIADGVDAIIPVATTAAQIAAVCAEGTKTPVVYAAVSDPEEAQLTGIDYVTGTSDALNTKFILDMMLAQNPDVSKVGLLYSLSEANSKKPIADAKAYLDEKNIEYVEQTASTN
;
A
#
# COMPACT_ATOMS: atom_id res chain seq x y z
N MET A 1 23.96 -18.52 -45.77
CA MET A 1 22.66 -19.17 -46.02
C MET A 1 21.68 -18.48 -45.07
N LYS A 2 20.98 -17.46 -45.50
CA LYS A 2 19.65 -17.39 -46.13
C LYS A 2 18.62 -18.30 -45.44
N THR A 3 17.67 -17.68 -44.75
CA THR A 3 16.22 -17.64 -44.97
C THR A 3 15.51 -17.51 -43.62
N ARG A 4 14.40 -16.92 -43.38
CA ARG A 4 13.41 -16.07 -44.09
C ARG A 4 12.39 -15.64 -43.05
N SER A 5 12.07 -14.38 -43.08
CA SER A 5 10.89 -13.72 -42.55
C SER A 5 9.59 -14.50 -42.81
N ILE A 6 8.67 -14.55 -41.79
CA ILE A 6 7.22 -14.66 -42.05
C ILE A 6 6.50 -13.68 -41.14
N VAL A 7 6.08 -12.60 -41.78
CA VAL A 7 5.03 -11.68 -41.32
C VAL A 7 3.69 -12.33 -41.60
N LYS A 8 2.80 -12.42 -40.64
CA LYS A 8 1.35 -12.59 -40.90
C LYS A 8 0.54 -11.56 -40.12
N LYS A 9 -0.01 -10.64 -40.91
CA LYS A 9 -1.09 -9.73 -40.57
C LYS A 9 -2.40 -10.52 -40.40
N PHE A 10 -3.22 -10.21 -39.43
CA PHE A 10 -4.67 -10.42 -39.43
C PHE A 10 -5.29 -9.32 -38.55
N PHE A 11 -5.90 -8.39 -39.19
CA PHE A 11 -7.31 -8.11 -39.43
C PHE A 11 -8.08 -7.54 -38.22
N ALA A 12 -8.44 -6.28 -38.42
CA ALA A 12 -9.38 -5.50 -37.63
C ALA A 12 -10.80 -6.10 -37.73
N LEU A 13 -11.53 -6.06 -36.65
CA LEU A 13 -12.95 -6.13 -36.66
C LEU A 13 -13.56 -5.10 -35.71
N THR A 14 -14.08 -4.04 -36.23
CA THR A 14 -14.93 -3.03 -35.61
C THR A 14 -16.31 -3.62 -35.30
N ALA A 15 -16.77 -3.46 -34.07
CA ALA A 15 -18.20 -3.55 -33.78
C ALA A 15 -18.59 -2.38 -32.87
N ALA A 16 -19.23 -1.39 -33.47
CA ALA A 16 -19.94 -0.33 -32.79
C ALA A 16 -21.29 -0.89 -32.29
N ALA A 17 -21.58 -0.71 -31.01
CA ALA A 17 -22.93 -0.85 -30.49
C ALA A 17 -23.26 0.37 -29.64
N ALA A 18 -24.05 1.24 -30.19
CA ALA A 18 -24.73 2.32 -29.49
C ALA A 18 -25.86 1.72 -28.64
N MET A 19 -25.92 2.09 -27.33
CA MET A 19 -27.18 1.92 -26.56
C MET A 19 -27.42 3.15 -25.70
N THR A 20 -28.43 3.78 -26.07
CA THR A 20 -29.42 4.74 -25.58
C THR A 20 -29.47 5.00 -24.07
N LEU A 21 -29.54 6.32 -23.78
CA LEU A 21 -29.96 6.92 -22.53
C LEU A 21 -31.34 6.40 -22.08
N SER A 22 -31.41 6.05 -20.79
CA SER A 22 -32.68 5.98 -20.06
C SER A 22 -32.62 6.89 -18.85
N LEU A 23 -33.26 8.04 -18.94
CA LEU A 23 -33.59 8.89 -17.80
C LEU A 23 -34.68 8.18 -16.98
N CYS A 24 -34.43 7.93 -15.73
CA CYS A 24 -35.46 7.55 -14.77
C CYS A 24 -35.62 8.68 -13.74
N ALA A 25 -36.76 9.35 -13.84
CA ALA A 25 -37.19 10.40 -12.91
C ALA A 25 -37.54 9.79 -11.55
N CYS A 26 -36.99 10.34 -10.47
CA CYS A 26 -37.40 10.02 -9.10
C CYS A 26 -38.70 10.72 -8.77
N SER A 27 -39.75 9.95 -8.59
CA SER A 27 -41.00 10.36 -7.96
C SER A 27 -40.90 10.20 -6.45
N SER A 28 -41.09 11.28 -5.71
CA SER A 28 -41.22 11.31 -4.26
C SER A 28 -42.53 10.64 -3.85
N GLY A 29 -42.44 9.49 -3.17
CA GLY A 29 -43.58 8.81 -2.54
C GLY A 29 -43.56 9.06 -1.03
N THR A 30 -44.55 9.84 -0.56
CA THR A 30 -44.86 10.02 0.86
C THR A 30 -45.62 8.79 1.35
N ILE A 31 -45.08 8.06 2.33
CA ILE A 31 -45.79 7.02 3.01
C ILE A 31 -46.25 7.59 4.36
N THR A 32 -47.56 7.81 4.49
CA THR A 32 -48.20 8.09 5.77
C THR A 32 -48.62 6.77 6.41
N SER A 33 -48.18 6.53 7.65
CA SER A 33 -48.70 5.47 8.52
C SER A 33 -49.32 6.13 9.74
N PRO A 34 -50.51 5.72 10.19
CA PRO A 34 -51.18 6.32 11.33
C PRO A 34 -50.80 5.63 12.64
N ASP A 35 -50.89 6.43 13.73
CA ASP A 35 -50.90 6.06 15.14
C ASP A 35 -49.58 5.75 15.87
N GLY A 36 -49.13 6.79 16.60
CA GLY A 36 -48.18 6.69 17.72
C GLY A 36 -47.91 8.06 18.34
N PRO A 37 -47.76 8.18 19.66
CA PRO A 37 -47.92 9.45 20.40
C PRO A 37 -46.74 10.42 20.14
N THR A 38 -47.10 11.67 19.96
CA THR A 38 -46.21 12.85 19.91
C THR A 38 -45.46 13.04 21.23
N VAL A 39 -44.15 12.94 21.21
CA VAL A 39 -43.26 13.42 22.26
C VAL A 39 -42.59 14.70 21.78
N ASN A 40 -42.94 15.80 22.40
CA ASN A 40 -42.35 17.12 22.21
C ASN A 40 -41.01 17.13 22.98
N VAL A 41 -39.86 17.12 22.29
CA VAL A 41 -38.57 17.33 22.93
C VAL A 41 -38.02 18.68 22.46
N GLY A 42 -37.78 19.53 23.45
CA GLY A 42 -37.41 20.93 23.31
C GLY A 42 -36.14 21.15 22.44
N GLU A 43 -36.19 22.29 21.79
CA GLU A 43 -35.07 22.95 21.12
C GLU A 43 -33.86 23.08 22.05
N SER A 44 -32.80 22.35 21.75
CA SER A 44 -31.45 22.61 22.27
C SER A 44 -30.64 23.20 21.12
N GLU A 45 -30.35 24.47 21.22
CA GLU A 45 -29.45 25.16 20.30
C GLU A 45 -28.08 24.52 20.35
N ASN A 46 -27.69 23.89 19.25
CA ASN A 46 -26.35 23.37 19.01
C ASN A 46 -25.59 24.40 18.16
N PRO A 47 -24.43 24.92 18.64
CA PRO A 47 -23.67 25.87 17.85
C PRO A 47 -23.13 25.18 16.58
N SER A 48 -23.56 25.68 15.43
CA SER A 48 -23.07 25.35 14.10
C SER A 48 -21.56 25.54 14.03
N SER A 49 -20.81 24.46 14.11
CA SER A 49 -19.45 24.43 13.61
C SER A 49 -19.52 23.88 12.18
N ASP A 50 -19.45 24.80 11.24
CA ASP A 50 -19.27 24.52 9.81
C ASP A 50 -17.93 23.80 9.58
N PRO A 51 -17.91 22.57 9.07
CA PRO A 51 -16.71 21.98 8.53
C PRO A 51 -16.77 22.04 7.00
N ASP A 52 -17.07 23.21 6.44
CA ASP A 52 -16.88 23.44 4.99
C ASP A 52 -15.62 24.26 4.76
N LYS A 53 -14.44 23.63 4.99
CA LYS A 53 -13.26 23.91 4.19
C LYS A 53 -13.30 22.96 3.01
N SER A 54 -14.01 23.37 1.99
CA SER A 54 -13.83 22.92 0.61
C SER A 54 -12.31 22.79 0.38
N ALA A 55 -11.83 21.56 0.24
CA ALA A 55 -10.55 21.33 -0.41
C ALA A 55 -10.74 21.91 -1.81
N GLY A 56 -10.11 23.04 -2.11
CA GLY A 56 -10.18 23.68 -3.42
C GLY A 56 -9.77 22.64 -4.46
N GLU A 57 -10.50 22.62 -5.59
CA GLU A 57 -10.08 21.84 -6.75
C GLU A 57 -8.63 22.23 -7.06
N PRO A 58 -7.72 21.24 -7.28
CA PRO A 58 -6.32 21.56 -7.58
C PRO A 58 -6.26 22.40 -8.87
N ASP A 59 -5.51 23.49 -8.81
CA ASP A 59 -5.23 24.32 -9.97
C ASP A 59 -4.47 23.46 -11.01
N SER A 60 -4.88 23.51 -12.28
CA SER A 60 -4.29 22.74 -13.38
C SER A 60 -2.79 22.97 -13.59
N ASP A 61 -2.23 24.02 -13.02
CA ASP A 61 -0.79 24.35 -13.04
C ASP A 61 -0.02 23.81 -11.81
N THR A 62 -0.69 23.10 -10.90
CA THR A 62 -0.03 22.56 -9.70
C THR A 62 0.82 21.35 -10.05
N THR A 63 2.12 21.42 -9.74
CA THR A 63 3.06 20.31 -9.87
C THR A 63 3.40 19.76 -8.49
N TYR A 64 3.22 18.46 -8.29
CA TYR A 64 3.62 17.73 -7.10
C TYR A 64 4.86 16.90 -7.38
N LYS A 65 5.72 16.74 -6.37
CA LYS A 65 6.92 15.91 -6.43
C LYS A 65 6.82 14.75 -5.47
N VAL A 66 7.09 13.54 -5.93
CA VAL A 66 7.02 12.32 -5.13
C VAL A 66 8.31 11.52 -5.25
N ALA A 67 8.88 11.09 -4.11
CA ALA A 67 10.00 10.17 -4.10
C ALA A 67 9.51 8.74 -3.77
N ILE A 68 9.73 7.78 -4.68
CA ILE A 68 9.48 6.35 -4.43
C ILE A 68 10.84 5.72 -4.10
N ILE A 69 10.99 5.18 -2.88
CA ILE A 69 12.26 4.65 -2.37
C ILE A 69 12.10 3.17 -2.03
N LYS A 70 12.64 2.28 -2.87
CA LYS A 70 12.65 0.84 -2.60
C LYS A 70 13.75 0.47 -1.61
N MET A 71 13.49 -0.51 -0.76
CA MET A 71 14.52 -1.06 0.14
C MET A 71 15.72 -1.61 -0.64
N MET A 72 15.47 -2.33 -1.74
CA MET A 72 16.49 -2.92 -2.60
C MET A 72 15.94 -3.16 -4.01
N ASP A 73 16.83 -3.53 -4.93
CA ASP A 73 16.44 -4.02 -6.24
C ASP A 73 15.99 -5.49 -6.12
N HIS A 74 14.71 -5.71 -6.28
CA HIS A 74 14.08 -7.02 -6.24
C HIS A 74 12.78 -6.98 -7.05
N ALA A 75 12.52 -8.03 -7.84
CA ALA A 75 11.39 -8.05 -8.77
C ALA A 75 10.04 -7.67 -8.13
N SER A 76 9.75 -8.17 -6.92
CA SER A 76 8.50 -7.85 -6.22
C SER A 76 8.43 -6.39 -5.78
N LEU A 77 9.55 -5.81 -5.32
CA LEU A 77 9.60 -4.39 -4.92
C LEU A 77 9.55 -3.47 -6.13
N ASP A 78 10.14 -3.88 -7.25
CA ASP A 78 10.05 -3.19 -8.53
C ASP A 78 8.62 -3.15 -9.05
N GLU A 79 7.89 -4.26 -8.94
CA GLU A 79 6.48 -4.34 -9.33
C GLU A 79 5.62 -3.39 -8.49
N ILE A 80 5.82 -3.35 -7.16
CA ILE A 80 5.11 -2.43 -6.27
C ILE A 80 5.41 -0.96 -6.61
N ALA A 81 6.69 -0.63 -6.78
CA ALA A 81 7.10 0.74 -7.11
C ALA A 81 6.56 1.20 -8.47
N ASN A 82 6.60 0.32 -9.48
CA ASN A 82 6.05 0.61 -10.79
C ASN A 82 4.52 0.72 -10.78
N ALA A 83 3.83 -0.09 -9.97
CA ALA A 83 2.38 0.01 -9.80
C ALA A 83 1.99 1.34 -9.13
N ALA A 84 2.74 1.78 -8.10
CA ALA A 84 2.55 3.08 -7.47
C ALA A 84 2.75 4.22 -8.48
N ALA A 85 3.84 4.19 -9.27
CA ALA A 85 4.10 5.17 -10.31
C ALA A 85 2.99 5.23 -11.37
N ALA A 86 2.53 4.07 -11.84
CA ALA A 86 1.44 4.01 -12.82
C ALA A 86 0.11 4.56 -12.27
N GLU A 87 -0.13 4.43 -10.96
CA GLU A 87 -1.31 5.01 -10.33
C GLU A 87 -1.16 6.53 -10.15
N LEU A 88 0.04 7.04 -9.84
CA LEU A 88 0.31 8.48 -9.83
C LEU A 88 0.06 9.10 -11.21
N ASP A 89 0.46 8.44 -12.29
CA ASP A 89 0.19 8.90 -13.67
C ASP A 89 -1.32 8.99 -13.95
N LYS A 90 -2.11 8.00 -13.50
CA LYS A 90 -3.57 8.02 -13.66
C LYS A 90 -4.22 9.12 -12.83
N ILE A 91 -3.76 9.31 -11.59
CA ILE A 91 -4.23 10.39 -10.70
C ILE A 91 -3.95 11.74 -11.34
N ALA A 92 -2.73 11.93 -11.87
CA ALA A 92 -2.33 13.16 -12.55
C ALA A 92 -3.24 13.46 -13.74
N ALA A 93 -3.42 12.46 -14.62
CA ALA A 93 -4.27 12.60 -15.81
C ALA A 93 -5.75 12.81 -15.45
N GLY A 94 -6.25 12.13 -14.42
CA GLY A 94 -7.66 12.24 -13.99
C GLY A 94 -8.02 13.57 -13.36
N ASN A 95 -7.05 14.24 -12.72
CA ASN A 95 -7.24 15.51 -12.02
C ASN A 95 -6.67 16.72 -12.78
N GLY A 96 -6.04 16.51 -13.94
CA GLY A 96 -5.44 17.60 -14.71
C GLY A 96 -4.27 18.30 -14.01
N ILE A 97 -3.54 17.58 -13.14
CA ILE A 97 -2.37 18.06 -12.41
C ILE A 97 -1.10 17.39 -12.95
N THR A 98 0.06 17.92 -12.58
CA THR A 98 1.34 17.29 -12.86
C THR A 98 1.89 16.61 -11.60
N ILE A 99 2.30 15.34 -11.71
CA ILE A 99 3.02 14.63 -10.65
C ILE A 99 4.37 14.17 -11.22
N GLU A 100 5.44 14.78 -10.72
CA GLU A 100 6.81 14.36 -11.02
C GLU A 100 7.25 13.35 -9.96
N TYR A 101 7.81 12.20 -10.36
CA TYR A 101 8.30 11.23 -9.39
C TYR A 101 9.66 10.67 -9.76
N THR A 102 10.40 10.22 -8.75
CA THR A 102 11.63 9.48 -8.89
C THR A 102 11.48 8.10 -8.25
N ILE A 103 12.12 7.07 -8.83
CA ILE A 103 12.19 5.73 -8.24
C ILE A 103 13.67 5.44 -7.96
N THR A 104 13.98 5.21 -6.69
CA THR A 104 15.35 4.93 -6.22
C THR A 104 15.40 3.66 -5.39
N SER A 105 16.60 3.13 -5.15
CA SER A 105 16.82 1.86 -4.46
C SER A 105 17.94 1.95 -3.44
N GLY A 106 17.76 1.33 -2.27
CA GLY A 106 18.75 1.23 -1.20
C GLY A 106 19.86 0.21 -1.44
N GLN A 107 20.02 -0.30 -2.67
CA GLN A 107 21.14 -1.14 -3.11
C GLN A 107 21.46 -2.31 -2.14
N GLY A 108 20.51 -3.26 -2.00
CA GLY A 108 20.68 -4.41 -1.12
C GLY A 108 20.22 -4.16 0.34
N GLY A 109 19.48 -3.09 0.58
CA GLY A 109 18.93 -2.78 1.90
C GLY A 109 19.93 -2.05 2.81
N ASP A 110 20.92 -1.39 2.25
CA ASP A 110 21.88 -0.57 3.02
C ASP A 110 21.14 0.63 3.63
N GLN A 111 21.07 0.64 4.96
CA GLN A 111 20.36 1.67 5.71
C GLN A 111 20.99 3.07 5.55
N THR A 112 22.31 3.14 5.31
CA THR A 112 22.99 4.41 5.06
C THR A 112 22.56 5.00 3.72
N ILE A 113 22.47 4.16 2.70
CA ILE A 113 21.98 4.59 1.38
C ILE A 113 20.51 4.99 1.46
N LEU A 114 19.66 4.18 2.14
CA LEU A 114 18.24 4.52 2.35
C LEU A 114 18.08 5.87 3.05
N LYS A 115 18.91 6.13 4.09
CA LYS A 115 18.89 7.41 4.79
C LYS A 115 19.32 8.56 3.88
N GLN A 116 20.37 8.39 3.08
CA GLN A 116 20.81 9.41 2.12
C GLN A 116 19.71 9.73 1.10
N LEU A 117 19.00 8.71 0.58
CA LEU A 117 17.89 8.90 -0.34
C LEU A 117 16.71 9.62 0.30
N GLY A 118 16.39 9.30 1.56
CA GLY A 118 15.35 9.98 2.32
C GLY A 118 15.71 11.45 2.60
N ASP A 119 16.94 11.71 3.08
CA ASP A 119 17.44 13.06 3.33
C ASP A 119 17.47 13.89 2.03
N GLN A 120 17.87 13.28 0.90
CA GLN A 120 17.87 13.94 -0.41
C GLN A 120 16.44 14.29 -0.84
N ALA A 121 15.48 13.37 -0.69
CA ALA A 121 14.08 13.64 -1.03
C ALA A 121 13.54 14.84 -0.23
N ILE A 122 13.84 14.91 1.08
CA ILE A 122 13.47 16.06 1.91
C ILE A 122 14.15 17.35 1.44
N ALA A 123 15.44 17.30 1.11
CA ALA A 123 16.20 18.47 0.61
C ALA A 123 15.69 18.96 -0.75
N ASP A 124 15.24 18.06 -1.62
CA ASP A 124 14.64 18.36 -2.92
C ASP A 124 13.21 18.93 -2.81
N GLY A 125 12.65 18.95 -1.58
CA GLY A 125 11.34 19.50 -1.29
C GLY A 125 10.21 18.68 -1.93
N VAL A 126 10.26 17.34 -1.80
CA VAL A 126 9.17 16.50 -2.28
C VAL A 126 7.91 16.70 -1.42
N ASP A 127 6.75 16.59 -2.05
CA ASP A 127 5.44 16.70 -1.40
C ASP A 127 5.02 15.41 -0.69
N ALA A 128 5.60 14.26 -1.09
CA ALA A 128 5.41 12.97 -0.42
C ALA A 128 6.56 12.01 -0.70
N ILE A 129 6.75 11.07 0.23
CA ILE A 129 7.66 9.93 0.06
C ILE A 129 6.84 8.63 0.08
N ILE A 130 7.08 7.75 -0.90
CA ILE A 130 6.48 6.41 -0.95
C ILE A 130 7.62 5.38 -0.74
N PRO A 131 7.92 5.02 0.51
CA PRO A 131 8.89 3.96 0.78
C PRO A 131 8.25 2.58 0.55
N VAL A 132 9.01 1.67 -0.07
CA VAL A 132 8.59 0.30 -0.33
C VAL A 132 9.38 -0.66 0.54
N ALA A 133 8.71 -1.44 1.37
CA ALA A 133 9.16 -2.35 2.41
C ALA A 133 9.48 -1.67 3.76
N THR A 134 9.50 -2.51 4.83
CA THR A 134 9.52 -2.08 6.23
C THR A 134 10.69 -1.16 6.58
N THR A 135 11.94 -1.58 6.27
CA THR A 135 13.12 -0.79 6.63
C THR A 135 13.16 0.55 5.90
N ALA A 136 12.77 0.59 4.62
CA ALA A 136 12.67 1.84 3.87
C ALA A 136 11.63 2.79 4.49
N ALA A 137 10.48 2.24 4.93
CA ALA A 137 9.43 3.01 5.59
C ALA A 137 9.86 3.60 6.93
N GLN A 138 10.56 2.83 7.76
CA GLN A 138 11.10 3.30 9.04
C GLN A 138 12.09 4.46 8.84
N ILE A 139 13.00 4.32 7.89
CA ILE A 139 14.00 5.35 7.60
C ILE A 139 13.36 6.60 7.01
N ALA A 140 12.42 6.45 6.06
CA ALA A 140 11.70 7.59 5.49
C ALA A 140 10.90 8.37 6.55
N ALA A 141 10.24 7.67 7.48
CA ALA A 141 9.53 8.31 8.59
C ALA A 141 10.46 9.15 9.46
N VAL A 142 11.67 8.65 9.75
CA VAL A 142 12.69 9.41 10.50
C VAL A 142 13.19 10.62 9.70
N CYS A 143 13.47 10.46 8.40
CA CYS A 143 13.92 11.59 7.56
C CYS A 143 12.87 12.70 7.47
N ALA A 144 11.58 12.33 7.43
CA ALA A 144 10.46 13.27 7.33
C ALA A 144 10.07 13.93 8.67
N GLU A 145 10.64 13.52 9.80
CA GLU A 145 10.22 13.98 11.14
C GLU A 145 10.25 15.51 11.29
N GLY A 146 11.28 16.15 10.79
CA GLY A 146 11.47 17.61 10.92
C GLY A 146 10.53 18.45 10.05
N THR A 147 10.18 17.95 8.88
CA THR A 147 9.34 18.64 7.88
C THR A 147 7.88 18.23 7.90
N LYS A 148 7.58 17.05 8.49
CA LYS A 148 6.27 16.39 8.43
C LYS A 148 5.83 16.10 7.00
N THR A 149 6.80 15.91 6.09
CA THR A 149 6.51 15.48 4.74
C THR A 149 5.73 14.15 4.78
N PRO A 150 4.58 14.05 4.10
CA PRO A 150 3.79 12.82 4.08
C PRO A 150 4.60 11.59 3.65
N VAL A 151 4.52 10.53 4.45
CA VAL A 151 5.12 9.23 4.15
C VAL A 151 4.01 8.21 3.98
N VAL A 152 3.88 7.65 2.77
CA VAL A 152 2.85 6.67 2.42
C VAL A 152 3.54 5.35 2.11
N TYR A 153 3.74 4.50 3.12
CA TYR A 153 4.46 3.25 2.93
C TYR A 153 3.66 2.22 2.15
N ALA A 154 4.36 1.39 1.38
CA ALA A 154 3.83 0.23 0.70
C ALA A 154 4.54 -1.05 1.17
N ALA A 155 3.79 -2.15 1.33
CA ALA A 155 4.32 -3.47 1.70
C ALA A 155 5.11 -3.44 3.03
N VAL A 156 4.49 -2.98 4.10
CA VAL A 156 5.01 -3.10 5.47
C VAL A 156 4.25 -4.21 6.17
N SER A 157 4.95 -5.27 6.58
CA SER A 157 4.30 -6.49 7.09
C SER A 157 3.63 -6.28 8.45
N ASP A 158 4.24 -5.51 9.33
CA ASP A 158 3.67 -5.13 10.63
C ASP A 158 3.98 -3.66 10.93
N PRO A 159 3.07 -2.73 10.61
CA PRO A 159 3.28 -1.30 10.86
C PRO A 159 3.37 -0.95 12.35
N GLU A 160 2.73 -1.72 13.23
CA GLU A 160 2.79 -1.49 14.68
C GLU A 160 4.17 -1.88 15.23
N GLU A 161 4.66 -3.09 14.92
CA GLU A 161 6.01 -3.51 15.31
C GLU A 161 7.10 -2.62 14.67
N ALA A 162 6.85 -2.14 13.46
CA ALA A 162 7.73 -1.20 12.77
C ALA A 162 7.70 0.22 13.36
N GLN A 163 6.83 0.50 14.34
CA GLN A 163 6.65 1.81 14.97
C GLN A 163 6.25 2.92 13.96
N LEU A 164 5.42 2.56 12.98
CA LEU A 164 4.91 3.46 11.95
C LEU A 164 3.48 3.92 12.21
N THR A 165 2.84 3.44 13.27
CA THR A 165 1.47 3.81 13.66
C THR A 165 1.47 4.98 14.62
N GLY A 166 0.38 5.78 14.58
CA GLY A 166 0.21 6.93 15.49
C GLY A 166 1.10 8.13 15.16
N ILE A 167 1.72 8.18 13.98
CA ILE A 167 2.51 9.30 13.48
C ILE A 167 1.67 10.06 12.45
N ASP A 168 1.36 11.33 12.72
CA ASP A 168 0.38 12.12 11.95
C ASP A 168 0.69 12.23 10.44
N TYR A 169 1.96 12.19 10.06
CA TYR A 169 2.42 12.30 8.67
C TYR A 169 2.75 10.95 8.03
N VAL A 170 2.46 9.83 8.69
CA VAL A 170 2.78 8.48 8.20
C VAL A 170 1.51 7.64 8.06
N THR A 171 1.32 7.05 6.89
CA THR A 171 0.26 6.09 6.60
C THR A 171 0.73 5.10 5.53
N GLY A 172 -0.09 4.13 5.17
CA GLY A 172 0.26 3.21 4.08
C GLY A 172 -0.50 1.90 4.08
N THR A 173 0.05 0.92 3.36
CA THR A 173 -0.55 -0.40 3.17
C THR A 173 0.34 -1.51 3.73
N SER A 174 -0.29 -2.45 4.44
CA SER A 174 0.38 -3.64 4.97
C SER A 174 0.26 -4.81 3.99
N ASP A 175 1.32 -5.62 3.94
CA ASP A 175 1.36 -6.92 3.27
C ASP A 175 1.42 -8.08 4.30
N ALA A 176 0.81 -7.90 5.48
CA ALA A 176 0.82 -8.87 6.56
C ALA A 176 0.47 -10.30 6.10
N LEU A 177 1.32 -11.25 6.45
CA LEU A 177 1.11 -12.66 6.11
C LEU A 177 0.11 -13.30 7.07
N ASN A 178 -0.83 -14.07 6.52
CA ASN A 178 -1.63 -14.99 7.34
C ASN A 178 -0.83 -16.29 7.53
N THR A 179 0.14 -16.27 8.45
CA THR A 179 1.06 -17.36 8.71
C THR A 179 0.32 -18.65 9.09
N LYS A 180 -0.74 -18.54 9.89
CA LYS A 180 -1.57 -19.69 10.25
C LYS A 180 -2.17 -20.36 9.01
N PHE A 181 -2.77 -19.59 8.11
CA PHE A 181 -3.37 -20.13 6.89
C PHE A 181 -2.33 -20.77 5.97
N ILE A 182 -1.14 -20.19 5.87
CA ILE A 182 -0.02 -20.76 5.09
C ILE A 182 0.38 -22.13 5.66
N LEU A 183 0.50 -22.23 6.98
CA LEU A 183 0.84 -23.49 7.63
C LEU A 183 -0.31 -24.50 7.55
N ASP A 184 -1.57 -24.07 7.66
CA ASP A 184 -2.73 -24.95 7.43
C ASP A 184 -2.72 -25.54 6.01
N MET A 185 -2.40 -24.74 4.98
CA MET A 185 -2.24 -25.24 3.60
C MET A 185 -1.10 -26.23 3.46
N MET A 186 0.04 -25.97 4.10
CA MET A 186 1.19 -26.88 4.11
C MET A 186 0.81 -28.24 4.74
N LEU A 187 0.13 -28.23 5.87
CA LEU A 187 -0.32 -29.43 6.57
C LEU A 187 -1.42 -30.18 5.79
N ALA A 188 -2.29 -29.45 5.07
CA ALA A 188 -3.28 -30.08 4.21
C ALA A 188 -2.64 -30.81 3.02
N GLN A 189 -1.53 -30.29 2.50
CA GLN A 189 -0.75 -30.93 1.44
C GLN A 189 0.04 -32.16 1.94
N ASN A 190 0.52 -32.11 3.18
CA ASN A 190 1.31 -33.17 3.80
C ASN A 190 0.89 -33.35 5.28
N PRO A 191 -0.17 -34.14 5.53
CA PRO A 191 -0.74 -34.33 6.90
C PRO A 191 0.21 -35.02 7.87
N ASP A 192 1.20 -35.76 7.36
CA ASP A 192 2.14 -36.57 8.18
C ASP A 192 3.38 -35.78 8.60
N VAL A 193 3.37 -34.44 8.42
CA VAL A 193 4.48 -33.59 8.85
C VAL A 193 4.64 -33.66 10.37
N SER A 194 5.81 -34.11 10.81
CA SER A 194 6.19 -34.15 12.23
C SER A 194 7.23 -33.08 12.59
N LYS A 195 7.89 -32.49 11.58
CA LYS A 195 8.95 -31.49 11.80
C LYS A 195 9.01 -30.48 10.67
N VAL A 196 9.14 -29.19 11.03
CA VAL A 196 9.20 -28.03 10.12
C VAL A 196 10.53 -27.31 10.26
N GLY A 197 11.12 -26.89 9.14
CA GLY A 197 12.26 -25.99 9.10
C GLY A 197 11.80 -24.54 8.94
N LEU A 198 12.23 -23.66 9.86
CA LEU A 198 12.01 -22.21 9.77
C LEU A 198 13.32 -21.56 9.34
N LEU A 199 13.32 -21.00 8.12
CA LEU A 199 14.47 -20.28 7.57
C LEU A 199 14.11 -18.82 7.41
N TYR A 200 14.93 -17.92 7.99
CA TYR A 200 14.68 -16.48 7.92
C TYR A 200 15.96 -15.67 8.10
N SER A 201 15.90 -14.37 7.77
CA SER A 201 17.00 -13.43 7.94
C SER A 201 16.83 -12.64 9.24
N LEU A 202 17.88 -12.54 10.04
CA LEU A 202 17.90 -11.69 11.24
C LEU A 202 17.99 -10.20 10.91
N SER A 203 18.49 -9.84 9.72
CA SER A 203 18.57 -8.46 9.25
C SER A 203 17.24 -7.93 8.69
N GLU A 204 16.26 -8.79 8.48
CA GLU A 204 14.94 -8.46 7.94
C GLU A 204 13.94 -8.25 9.07
N ALA A 205 13.58 -6.99 9.36
CA ALA A 205 12.62 -6.66 10.41
C ALA A 205 11.26 -7.34 10.24
N ASN A 206 10.82 -7.49 8.99
CA ASN A 206 9.56 -8.15 8.61
C ASN A 206 9.56 -9.68 8.81
N SER A 207 10.69 -10.31 9.12
CA SER A 207 10.76 -11.74 9.45
C SER A 207 10.24 -12.07 10.86
N LYS A 208 10.34 -11.14 11.79
CA LYS A 208 10.11 -11.41 13.23
C LYS A 208 8.72 -11.93 13.53
N LYS A 209 7.70 -11.18 13.11
CA LYS A 209 6.31 -11.54 13.41
C LYS A 209 5.87 -12.84 12.74
N PRO A 210 6.08 -13.08 11.42
CA PRO A 210 5.72 -14.34 10.80
C PRO A 210 6.41 -15.55 11.45
N ILE A 211 7.65 -15.42 11.87
CA ILE A 211 8.37 -16.52 12.54
C ILE A 211 7.83 -16.76 13.96
N ALA A 212 7.52 -15.72 14.72
CA ALA A 212 6.89 -15.87 16.03
C ALA A 212 5.53 -16.53 15.93
N ASP A 213 4.70 -16.10 14.97
CA ASP A 213 3.38 -16.69 14.69
C ASP A 213 3.49 -18.15 14.25
N ALA A 214 4.50 -18.48 13.41
CA ALA A 214 4.75 -19.85 12.97
C ALA A 214 5.12 -20.77 14.14
N LYS A 215 6.03 -20.33 15.03
CA LYS A 215 6.39 -21.08 16.22
C LYS A 215 5.20 -21.33 17.12
N ALA A 216 4.43 -20.27 17.45
CA ALA A 216 3.23 -20.39 18.29
C ALA A 216 2.22 -21.39 17.71
N TYR A 217 2.01 -21.35 16.40
CA TYR A 217 1.12 -22.29 15.71
C TYR A 217 1.64 -23.73 15.72
N LEU A 218 2.93 -23.94 15.49
CA LEU A 218 3.54 -25.28 15.50
C LEU A 218 3.54 -25.88 16.91
N ASP A 219 3.79 -25.06 17.95
CA ASP A 219 3.69 -25.44 19.36
C ASP A 219 2.24 -25.89 19.71
N GLU A 220 1.24 -25.11 19.28
CA GLU A 220 -0.19 -25.49 19.47
C GLU A 220 -0.52 -26.84 18.83
N LYS A 221 0.09 -27.14 17.69
CA LYS A 221 -0.10 -28.41 16.94
C LYS A 221 0.77 -29.55 17.43
N ASN A 222 1.70 -29.32 18.39
CA ASN A 222 2.73 -30.27 18.82
C ASN A 222 3.61 -30.77 17.64
N ILE A 223 3.92 -29.91 16.70
CA ILE A 223 4.81 -30.18 15.56
C ILE A 223 6.20 -29.63 15.91
N GLU A 224 7.22 -30.46 15.86
CA GLU A 224 8.60 -30.02 16.08
C GLU A 224 9.06 -29.05 15.00
N TYR A 225 9.92 -28.11 15.36
CA TYR A 225 10.58 -27.25 14.39
C TYR A 225 12.06 -27.05 14.69
N VAL A 226 12.80 -26.69 13.68
CA VAL A 226 14.20 -26.25 13.76
C VAL A 226 14.34 -24.90 13.08
N GLU A 227 15.18 -24.04 13.63
CA GLU A 227 15.44 -22.72 13.10
C GLU A 227 16.82 -22.68 12.44
N GLN A 228 16.88 -22.02 11.29
CA GLN A 228 18.13 -21.61 10.66
C GLN A 228 18.01 -20.15 10.25
N THR A 229 19.04 -19.39 10.55
CA THR A 229 19.09 -17.98 10.19
C THR A 229 20.15 -17.73 9.14
N ALA A 230 19.84 -16.89 8.18
CA ALA A 230 20.81 -16.32 7.26
C ALA A 230 21.07 -14.87 7.68
N SER A 231 22.33 -14.48 7.72
CA SER A 231 22.73 -13.08 7.72
C SER A 231 23.09 -12.76 6.28
N THR A 232 22.18 -12.13 5.54
CA THR A 232 22.51 -11.61 4.22
C THR A 232 23.13 -10.24 4.41
N ASN A 233 24.32 -10.09 3.89
CA ASN A 233 24.84 -8.80 3.49
C ASN A 233 24.66 -8.69 1.99
#